data_acce607846ff377d540af3cc437cf726
#
_entry.id   acce607846ff377d540af3cc437cf726
#
_cell.length_a   1.000
_cell.length_b   1.000
_cell.length_c   1.000
_cell.angle_alpha   90.00
_cell.angle_beta   90.00
_cell.angle_gamma   90.00
#
_symmetry.space_group_name_H-M   'P 1'
#
loop_
_entity.id
_entity.type
_entity.pdbx_description
1 polymer ?
#
loop_
_entity_poly.entity_id
_entity_poly.type
_entity_poly.pdbx_seq_one_letter_code
_entity_poly.pdbx_strand_id
1 'polypeptide(L)'
;LPLPIGVLTGSDTFIFEALMMGCSGALIGFAGTATAELVAMNDAVQRGDFGTGRSIWNKLGPLARYCWRLPIRDFRPRMKEVLRLQGIFPSAACREPQLGIGEPERLVIAEICRKQDLLT
;
A
#
# COMPACT_ATOMS: atom_id res chain seq x y z
N LEU A 1 -18.11 16.85 11.58
CA LEU A 1 -19.45 16.38 11.19
C LEU A 1 -20.36 16.38 12.42
N PRO A 2 -21.60 16.84 12.29
CA PRO A 2 -22.54 16.89 13.42
C PRO A 2 -22.99 15.50 13.91
N LEU A 3 -22.72 14.45 13.13
CA LEU A 3 -23.00 13.06 13.49
C LEU A 3 -21.71 12.27 13.60
N PRO A 4 -21.63 11.25 14.48
CA PRO A 4 -20.43 10.43 14.63
C PRO A 4 -20.27 9.43 13.48
N ILE A 5 -20.11 9.94 12.27
CA ILE A 5 -19.89 9.13 11.08
C ILE A 5 -18.40 9.11 10.80
N GLY A 6 -17.81 7.91 10.78
CA GLY A 6 -16.44 7.72 10.36
C GLY A 6 -16.35 7.74 8.83
N VAL A 7 -15.38 8.47 8.29
CA VAL A 7 -15.09 8.50 6.86
C VAL A 7 -13.81 7.71 6.61
N LEU A 8 -13.88 6.73 5.73
CA LEU A 8 -12.72 5.94 5.32
C LEU A 8 -12.25 6.36 3.93
N THR A 9 -10.94 6.51 3.76
CA THR A 9 -10.39 6.73 2.41
C THR A 9 -10.33 5.41 1.64
N GLY A 10 -10.59 5.48 0.33
CA GLY A 10 -10.39 4.35 -0.59
C GLY A 10 -9.23 4.58 -1.55
N SER A 11 -8.41 5.61 -1.33
CA SER A 11 -7.29 5.95 -2.22
C SER A 11 -5.98 5.32 -1.73
N ASP A 12 -5.48 4.36 -2.46
CA ASP A 12 -4.27 3.61 -2.12
C ASP A 12 -2.99 4.45 -2.19
N THR A 13 -2.99 5.53 -2.92
CA THR A 13 -1.81 6.40 -3.09
C THR A 13 -1.89 7.69 -2.26
N PHE A 14 -2.96 7.88 -1.50
CA PHE A 14 -3.23 9.11 -0.75
C PHE A 14 -3.64 8.82 0.70
N ILE A 15 -3.12 7.74 1.27
CA ILE A 15 -3.59 7.23 2.56
C ILE A 15 -3.22 8.19 3.70
N PHE A 16 -1.94 8.55 3.80
CA PHE A 16 -1.45 9.43 4.87
C PHE A 16 -2.13 10.79 4.84
N GLU A 17 -2.22 11.39 3.66
CA GLU A 17 -2.83 12.70 3.48
C GLU A 17 -4.32 12.67 3.86
N ALA A 18 -5.03 11.61 3.47
CA ALA A 18 -6.44 11.44 3.83
C ALA A 18 -6.64 11.31 5.35
N LEU A 19 -5.77 10.56 6.02
CA LEU A 19 -5.79 10.47 7.48
C LEU A 19 -5.52 11.82 8.12
N MET A 20 -4.56 12.58 7.60
CA MET A 20 -4.26 13.94 8.04
C MET A 20 -5.45 14.89 7.87
N MET A 21 -6.27 14.67 6.84
CA MET A 21 -7.49 15.44 6.59
C MET A 21 -8.66 15.04 7.49
N GLY A 22 -8.50 14.05 8.34
CA GLY A 22 -9.51 13.65 9.31
C GLY A 22 -10.25 12.35 9.00
N CYS A 23 -9.81 11.57 8.01
CA CYS A 23 -10.38 10.24 7.82
C CYS A 23 -10.12 9.36 9.03
N SER A 24 -11.14 8.57 9.41
CA SER A 24 -11.07 7.66 10.57
C SER A 24 -10.23 6.41 10.29
N GLY A 25 -9.94 6.15 9.03
CA GLY A 25 -9.19 4.97 8.60
C GLY A 25 -9.19 4.84 7.09
N ALA A 26 -8.84 3.66 6.59
CA ALA A 26 -8.74 3.38 5.17
C ALA A 26 -9.28 2.00 4.83
N LEU A 27 -10.00 1.89 3.72
CA LEU A 27 -10.41 0.62 3.11
C LEU A 27 -9.75 0.55 1.73
N ILE A 28 -8.60 -0.07 1.65
CA ILE A 28 -7.67 0.01 0.53
C ILE A 28 -7.09 -1.35 0.18
N GLY A 29 -6.80 -1.54 -1.11
CA GLY A 29 -6.15 -2.76 -1.60
C GLY A 29 -4.71 -2.90 -1.14
N PHE A 30 -3.99 -1.79 -1.04
CA PHE A 30 -2.58 -1.76 -0.65
C PHE A 30 -2.33 -2.33 0.77
N ALA A 31 -3.34 -2.33 1.63
CA ALA A 31 -3.22 -2.82 3.01
C ALA A 31 -2.69 -4.26 3.10
N GLY A 32 -2.98 -5.09 2.12
CA GLY A 32 -2.52 -6.48 2.13
C GLY A 32 -1.00 -6.65 2.04
N THR A 33 -0.27 -5.64 1.60
CA THR A 33 1.19 -5.73 1.40
C THR A 33 2.00 -5.12 2.54
N ALA A 34 1.39 -4.28 3.39
CA ALA A 34 2.09 -3.58 4.46
C ALA A 34 1.13 -3.28 5.63
N THR A 35 0.40 -4.29 6.06
CA THR A 35 -0.68 -4.14 7.05
C THR A 35 -0.20 -3.55 8.36
N ALA A 36 0.88 -4.09 8.92
CA ALA A 36 1.39 -3.65 10.22
C ALA A 36 1.86 -2.20 10.19
N GLU A 37 2.57 -1.83 9.13
CA GLU A 37 3.06 -0.45 8.95
C GLU A 37 1.91 0.53 8.76
N LEU A 38 0.88 0.13 8.00
CA LEU A 38 -0.29 0.99 7.79
C LEU A 38 -1.11 1.19 9.06
N VAL A 39 -1.24 0.14 9.87
CA VAL A 39 -1.88 0.26 11.20
C VAL A 39 -1.06 1.21 12.08
N ALA A 40 0.25 1.05 12.14
CA ALA A 40 1.11 1.94 12.91
C ALA A 40 1.02 3.39 12.44
N MET A 41 0.93 3.61 11.13
CA MET A 41 0.74 4.96 10.56
C MET A 41 -0.60 5.56 10.97
N ASN A 42 -1.67 4.79 10.86
CA ASN A 42 -3.00 5.24 11.28
C ASN A 42 -3.00 5.62 12.77
N ASP A 43 -2.47 4.77 13.62
CA ASP A 43 -2.40 5.01 15.07
C ASP A 43 -1.59 6.27 15.38
N ALA A 44 -0.47 6.47 14.69
CA ALA A 44 0.34 7.67 14.86
C ALA A 44 -0.45 8.94 14.50
N VAL A 45 -1.14 8.95 13.36
CA VAL A 45 -1.93 10.10 12.92
C VAL A 45 -3.10 10.35 13.89
N GLN A 46 -3.80 9.30 14.34
CA GLN A 46 -4.94 9.45 15.24
C GLN A 46 -4.54 10.05 16.60
N ARG A 47 -3.32 9.80 17.09
CA ARG A 47 -2.82 10.43 18.33
C ARG A 47 -2.10 11.76 18.09
N GLY A 48 -2.09 12.27 16.86
CA GLY A 48 -1.47 13.55 16.51
C GLY A 48 0.04 13.49 16.25
N ASP A 49 0.63 12.31 16.21
CA ASP A 49 2.05 12.12 15.90
C ASP A 49 2.26 12.04 14.37
N PHE A 50 2.14 13.19 13.73
CA PHE A 50 2.23 13.30 12.27
C PHE A 50 3.65 13.03 11.75
N GLY A 51 4.67 13.31 12.56
CA GLY A 51 6.06 13.03 12.18
C GLY A 51 6.30 11.54 11.98
N THR A 52 5.86 10.71 12.92
CA THR A 52 5.94 9.25 12.80
C THR A 52 5.09 8.75 11.62
N GLY A 53 3.87 9.26 11.47
CA GLY A 53 3.00 8.89 10.36
C GLY A 53 3.65 9.20 9.01
N ARG A 54 4.22 10.38 8.86
CA ARG A 54 4.94 10.78 7.64
C ARG A 54 6.15 9.89 7.35
N SER A 55 6.91 9.56 8.38
CA SER A 55 8.07 8.69 8.25
C SER A 55 7.69 7.31 7.70
N ILE A 56 6.61 6.74 8.21
CA ILE A 56 6.08 5.46 7.73
C ILE A 56 5.63 5.61 6.28
N TRP A 57 4.89 6.69 5.94
CA TRP A 57 4.40 6.90 4.58
C TRP A 57 5.53 7.12 3.57
N ASN A 58 6.60 7.79 3.98
CA ASN A 58 7.78 7.95 3.13
C ASN A 58 8.40 6.59 2.77
N LYS A 59 8.29 5.61 3.65
CA LYS A 59 8.73 4.25 3.41
C LYS A 59 7.78 3.51 2.45
N LEU A 60 6.47 3.62 2.66
CA LEU A 60 5.46 2.85 1.92
C LEU A 60 5.06 3.48 0.58
N GLY A 61 5.05 4.80 0.52
CA GLY A 61 4.52 5.55 -0.63
C GLY A 61 5.11 5.18 -1.98
N PRO A 62 6.43 4.96 -2.11
CA PRO A 62 7.00 4.55 -3.39
C PRO A 62 6.40 3.26 -3.93
N LEU A 63 6.17 2.26 -3.09
CA LEU A 63 5.55 1.00 -3.49
C LEU A 63 4.07 1.20 -3.86
N ALA A 64 3.33 1.94 -3.05
CA ALA A 64 1.92 2.22 -3.32
C ALA A 64 1.75 2.92 -4.67
N ARG A 65 2.54 3.95 -4.94
CA ARG A 65 2.51 4.68 -6.20
C ARG A 65 2.92 3.81 -7.39
N TYR A 66 3.87 2.92 -7.21
CA TYR A 66 4.27 2.01 -8.27
C TYR A 66 3.15 1.01 -8.59
N CYS A 67 2.56 0.39 -7.58
CA CYS A 67 1.49 -0.60 -7.77
C CYS A 67 0.26 0.02 -8.47
N TRP A 68 -0.07 1.25 -8.15
CA TRP A 68 -1.25 1.95 -8.70
C TRP A 68 -0.94 2.85 -9.90
N ARG A 69 0.26 2.77 -10.47
CA ARG A 69 0.56 3.49 -11.71
C ARG A 69 -0.23 2.92 -12.89
N LEU A 70 -0.31 3.69 -13.97
CA LEU A 70 -0.96 3.22 -15.20
C LEU A 70 -0.18 2.04 -15.83
N PRO A 71 -0.85 1.06 -16.43
CA PRO A 71 -2.30 0.89 -16.40
C PRO A 71 -2.77 0.39 -15.02
N ILE A 72 -3.76 1.05 -14.45
CA ILE A 72 -4.23 0.77 -13.08
C ILE A 72 -4.70 -0.68 -12.91
N ARG A 73 -5.24 -1.30 -13.95
CA ARG A 73 -5.69 -2.71 -13.91
C ARG A 73 -4.60 -3.67 -13.42
N ASP A 74 -3.34 -3.27 -13.54
CA ASP A 74 -2.19 -4.10 -13.16
C ASP A 74 -1.82 -4.00 -11.68
N PHE A 75 -2.59 -3.27 -10.86
CA PHE A 75 -2.31 -3.20 -9.43
C PHE A 75 -2.34 -4.58 -8.76
N ARG A 76 -3.26 -5.46 -9.17
CA ARG A 76 -3.39 -6.81 -8.61
C ARG A 76 -2.16 -7.68 -8.86
N PRO A 77 -1.69 -7.87 -10.11
CA PRO A 77 -0.47 -8.64 -10.34
C PRO A 77 0.77 -8.00 -9.69
N ARG A 78 0.84 -6.68 -9.60
CA ARG A 78 1.93 -5.99 -8.91
C ARG A 78 1.93 -6.30 -7.41
N MET A 79 0.76 -6.21 -6.77
CA MET A 79 0.63 -6.56 -5.34
C MET A 79 0.90 -8.03 -5.08
N LYS A 80 0.46 -8.93 -5.95
CA LYS A 80 0.74 -10.35 -5.83
C LYS A 80 2.24 -10.64 -5.91
N GLU A 81 2.98 -9.90 -6.72
CA GLU A 81 4.43 -10.02 -6.77
C GLU A 81 5.06 -9.57 -5.44
N VAL A 82 4.58 -8.49 -4.83
CA VAL A 82 5.04 -8.09 -3.50
C VAL A 82 4.81 -9.21 -2.49
N LEU A 83 3.61 -9.78 -2.46
CA LEU A 83 3.26 -10.86 -1.53
C LEU A 83 4.09 -12.13 -1.78
N ARG A 84 4.44 -12.40 -3.04
CA ARG A 84 5.35 -13.50 -3.36
C ARG A 84 6.75 -13.24 -2.84
N LEU A 85 7.26 -12.03 -3.02
CA LEU A 85 8.59 -11.63 -2.50
C LEU A 85 8.63 -11.68 -0.97
N GLN A 86 7.52 -11.37 -0.32
CA GLN A 86 7.39 -11.46 1.14
C GLN A 86 7.21 -12.89 1.65
N GLY A 87 7.12 -13.87 0.75
CA GLY A 87 6.92 -15.27 1.13
C GLY A 87 5.50 -15.63 1.58
N ILE A 88 4.55 -14.72 1.42
CA ILE A 88 3.15 -14.94 1.82
C ILE A 88 2.43 -15.79 0.78
N PHE A 89 2.67 -15.52 -0.52
CA PHE A 89 2.12 -16.29 -1.61
C PHE A 89 3.21 -17.14 -2.27
N PRO A 90 2.91 -18.39 -2.65
CA PRO A 90 3.86 -19.23 -3.39
C PRO A 90 4.02 -18.80 -4.84
N SER A 91 3.07 -18.03 -5.38
CA SER A 91 3.03 -17.60 -6.77
C SER A 91 2.32 -16.26 -6.90
N ALA A 92 2.72 -15.46 -7.89
CA ALA A 92 2.06 -14.21 -8.26
C ALA A 92 1.04 -14.41 -9.40
N ALA A 93 0.65 -15.65 -9.69
CA ALA A 93 -0.30 -15.96 -10.76
C ALA A 93 -1.66 -15.28 -10.53
N CYS A 94 -2.25 -14.78 -11.60
CA CYS A 94 -3.56 -14.15 -11.59
C CYS A 94 -4.56 -15.00 -12.37
N ARG A 95 -5.82 -14.97 -11.92
CA ARG A 95 -6.90 -15.60 -12.65
C ARG A 95 -7.21 -14.81 -13.92
N GLU A 96 -7.46 -15.52 -15.01
CA GLU A 96 -7.93 -14.88 -16.25
C GLU A 96 -9.24 -14.12 -16.03
N PRO A 97 -9.47 -13.02 -16.76
CA PRO A 97 -8.67 -12.48 -17.86
C PRO A 97 -7.50 -11.56 -17.43
N GLN A 98 -7.19 -11.48 -16.14
CA GLN A 98 -6.08 -10.65 -15.66
C GLN A 98 -4.74 -11.26 -16.11
N LEU A 99 -3.97 -10.48 -16.85
CA LEU A 99 -2.59 -10.84 -17.22
C LEU A 99 -1.63 -10.51 -16.10
N GLY A 100 -0.56 -11.31 -15.98
CA GLY A 100 0.54 -11.01 -15.09
C GLY A 100 1.41 -9.87 -15.59
N ILE A 101 2.33 -9.44 -14.74
CA ILE A 101 3.35 -8.45 -15.12
C ILE A 101 4.59 -9.14 -15.68
N GLY A 102 5.36 -8.40 -16.48
CA GLY A 102 6.61 -8.90 -17.05
C GLY A 102 7.79 -8.80 -16.09
N GLU A 103 8.91 -9.40 -16.49
CA GLU A 103 10.14 -9.39 -15.71
C GLU A 103 10.65 -7.98 -15.39
N PRO A 104 10.62 -6.99 -16.30
CA PRO A 104 11.07 -5.64 -15.96
C PRO A 104 10.32 -5.03 -14.78
N GLU A 105 9.01 -5.19 -14.70
CA GLU A 105 8.22 -4.70 -13.56
C GLU A 105 8.53 -5.46 -12.29
N ARG A 106 8.74 -6.77 -12.37
CA ARG A 106 9.11 -7.59 -11.20
C ARG A 106 10.41 -7.12 -10.58
N LEU A 107 11.39 -6.80 -11.41
CA LEU A 107 12.69 -6.29 -10.95
C LEU A 107 12.55 -4.93 -10.27
N VAL A 108 11.73 -4.03 -10.82
CA VAL A 108 11.48 -2.73 -10.19
C VAL A 108 10.80 -2.89 -8.84
N ILE A 109 9.79 -3.75 -8.74
CA ILE A 109 9.08 -4.01 -7.49
C ILE A 109 10.04 -4.57 -6.44
N ALA A 110 10.88 -5.54 -6.82
CA ALA A 110 11.88 -6.13 -5.92
C ALA A 110 12.86 -5.07 -5.40
N GLU A 111 13.31 -4.16 -6.25
CA GLU A 111 14.20 -3.07 -5.89
C GLU A 111 13.55 -2.09 -4.92
N ILE A 112 12.29 -1.71 -5.16
CA ILE A 112 11.55 -0.83 -4.25
C ILE A 112 11.39 -1.50 -2.88
N CYS A 113 10.96 -2.75 -2.86
CA CYS A 113 10.76 -3.49 -1.61
C CYS A 113 12.06 -3.61 -0.82
N ARG A 114 13.18 -3.87 -1.49
CA ARG A 114 14.50 -3.96 -0.86
C ARG A 114 14.95 -2.63 -0.29
N LYS A 115 14.85 -1.55 -1.07
CA LYS A 115 15.23 -0.20 -0.65
C LYS A 115 14.43 0.29 0.54
N GLN A 116 13.14 -0.05 0.59
CA GLN A 116 12.23 0.40 1.62
C GLN A 116 12.13 -0.59 2.80
N ASP A 117 12.95 -1.65 2.78
CA ASP A 117 12.96 -2.66 3.84
C ASP A 117 11.57 -3.25 4.09
N LEU A 118 10.92 -3.66 3.01
CA LEU A 118 9.57 -4.26 3.05
C LEU A 118 9.58 -5.78 2.87
N LEU A 119 10.76 -6.38 2.77
CA LEU A 119 10.96 -7.83 2.70
C LEU A 119 11.48 -8.32 4.06
N THR A 120 10.86 -9.38 4.56
CA THR A 120 11.28 -10.02 5.80
C THR A 120 12.23 -11.17 5.51
#